data_48827ea1d7d7a90c23d89b4493246a4b
#
_entry.id   48827ea1d7d7a90c23d89b4493246a4b
#
_cell.length_a   1.000
_cell.length_b   1.000
_cell.length_c   1.000
_cell.angle_alpha   90.00
_cell.angle_beta   90.00
_cell.angle_gamma   90.00
#
_symmetry.space_group_name_H-M   'P 1'
#
loop_
_entity.id
_entity.type
_entity.pdbx_description
1 polymer ?
#
loop_
_entity_poly.entity_id
_entity_poly.type
_entity_poly.pdbx_seq_one_letter_code
_entity_poly.pdbx_strand_id
1 'polypeptide(L)'
;MERSSWSEAYELFLALEPLERPEDRERFADAAWWTGRIEESIGARQKAYTGYTEAGNDRRAAWMAGRLCMEHFLRDEQAVGAGWFARAQRHANDLPDCVELGFAVFLEATILRYTGDPVSALPLVARAIEIGRRFGDRDLLSLAIHTQGLILIAQGRAAEGVALLDEAMTSVVAGELRDYFTGAIYCNVMGACLELADVRRAGDWGEAARAWAESIPPESPYPGMCRINRAQIASLRGDWPQAEAEAVRATEELMSFNSPFAGEALYETGDVRRRLGDLVGAEAAFEGAHELGFEPQPGLALVRLAQGKVEAAVAALRVAITGTSGGRLHRTRLLWAFADAALAAGDLDAARTTADELDAIAREADAAVLAASAATVRGSLLLAEGDVPAAMTSLRRAGALWQELRLPYEGARARMAYGLALRAAGDEDGARFELRTALAAFERLGAAGDAAAASDLLGGPKELPRGLTAREAEVLRLVASGKTNRDIAVELVISEHTVARHLQNMFVKLGVASRAAATAFAYEHGLA
;
A
#
# COMPACT_ATOMS: atom_id res chain seq x y z
N MET A 1 -0.95 -29.54 14.22
CA MET A 1 -2.29 -29.87 14.77
C MET A 1 -3.30 -29.59 13.68
N GLU A 2 -4.23 -30.51 13.41
CA GLU A 2 -5.27 -30.34 12.39
C GLU A 2 -6.29 -29.27 12.84
N ARG A 3 -6.96 -28.58 11.89
CA ARG A 3 -7.97 -27.52 12.16
C ARG A 3 -9.03 -27.92 13.20
N SER A 4 -9.48 -29.15 13.16
CA SER A 4 -10.45 -29.72 14.10
C SER A 4 -9.94 -29.77 15.55
N SER A 5 -8.63 -29.80 15.75
CA SER A 5 -8.05 -30.01 17.09
C SER A 5 -8.11 -28.78 18.00
N TRP A 6 -8.11 -27.54 17.45
CA TRP A 6 -8.19 -26.33 18.28
C TRP A 6 -9.62 -26.09 18.81
N SER A 7 -10.63 -26.26 17.96
CA SER A 7 -12.03 -26.15 18.36
C SER A 7 -12.41 -27.26 19.36
N GLU A 8 -11.97 -28.51 19.10
CA GLU A 8 -12.16 -29.61 20.03
C GLU A 8 -11.44 -29.37 21.36
N ALA A 9 -10.20 -28.88 21.33
CA ALA A 9 -9.46 -28.54 22.53
C ALA A 9 -10.16 -27.44 23.34
N TYR A 10 -10.67 -26.40 22.67
CA TYR A 10 -11.42 -25.34 23.31
C TYR A 10 -12.67 -25.91 24.03
N GLU A 11 -13.50 -26.69 23.36
CA GLU A 11 -14.72 -27.30 23.96
C GLU A 11 -14.40 -28.25 25.11
N LEU A 12 -13.31 -29.02 25.01
CA LEU A 12 -12.87 -29.90 26.11
C LEU A 12 -12.45 -29.08 27.34
N PHE A 13 -11.68 -28.02 27.18
CA PHE A 13 -11.29 -27.18 28.31
C PHE A 13 -12.49 -26.44 28.92
N LEU A 14 -13.43 -25.98 28.10
CA LEU A 14 -14.66 -25.34 28.57
C LEU A 14 -15.50 -26.32 29.43
N ALA A 15 -15.58 -27.58 29.01
CA ALA A 15 -16.28 -28.62 29.77
C ALA A 15 -15.58 -29.00 31.09
N LEU A 16 -14.29 -28.69 31.23
CA LEU A 16 -13.50 -28.96 32.43
C LEU A 16 -13.44 -27.77 33.41
N GLU A 17 -14.08 -26.65 33.11
CA GLU A 17 -14.09 -25.51 34.04
C GLU A 17 -14.76 -25.86 35.38
N PRO A 18 -14.21 -25.40 36.53
CA PRO A 18 -13.08 -24.46 36.64
C PRO A 18 -11.71 -25.12 36.49
N LEU A 19 -10.85 -24.52 35.62
CA LEU A 19 -9.47 -24.98 35.44
C LEU A 19 -8.62 -24.48 36.62
N GLU A 20 -8.12 -25.39 37.43
CA GLU A 20 -7.34 -25.03 38.63
C GLU A 20 -5.87 -24.80 38.34
N ARG A 21 -5.26 -25.61 37.45
CA ARG A 21 -3.82 -25.54 37.17
C ARG A 21 -3.48 -24.44 36.15
N PRO A 22 -2.41 -23.68 36.38
CA PRO A 22 -1.97 -22.64 35.44
C PRO A 22 -1.67 -23.17 34.03
N GLU A 23 -1.14 -24.41 33.93
CA GLU A 23 -0.82 -25.05 32.65
C GLU A 23 -2.07 -25.32 31.80
N ASP A 24 -3.18 -25.71 32.45
CA ASP A 24 -4.43 -25.96 31.73
C ASP A 24 -5.08 -24.66 31.27
N ARG A 25 -5.00 -23.59 32.08
CA ARG A 25 -5.43 -22.23 31.68
C ARG A 25 -4.60 -21.68 30.52
N GLU A 26 -3.29 -21.92 30.49
CA GLU A 26 -2.42 -21.54 29.39
C GLU A 26 -2.84 -22.24 28.09
N ARG A 27 -3.09 -23.56 28.14
CA ARG A 27 -3.53 -24.32 26.96
C ARG A 27 -4.93 -23.90 26.49
N PHE A 28 -5.82 -23.63 27.43
CA PHE A 28 -7.14 -23.09 27.13
C PHE A 28 -7.03 -21.72 26.44
N ALA A 29 -6.14 -20.85 26.93
CA ALA A 29 -5.90 -19.55 26.28
C ALA A 29 -5.38 -19.69 24.84
N ASP A 30 -4.50 -20.66 24.58
CA ASP A 30 -4.04 -20.92 23.21
C ASP A 30 -5.21 -21.43 22.32
N ALA A 31 -6.06 -22.35 22.84
CA ALA A 31 -7.22 -22.84 22.10
C ALA A 31 -8.23 -21.70 21.81
N ALA A 32 -8.50 -20.84 22.80
CA ALA A 32 -9.38 -19.69 22.66
C ALA A 32 -8.84 -18.70 21.62
N TRP A 33 -7.52 -18.43 21.61
CA TRP A 33 -6.88 -17.57 20.64
C TRP A 33 -7.03 -18.09 19.20
N TRP A 34 -6.77 -19.39 18.99
CA TRP A 34 -6.88 -20.01 17.67
C TRP A 34 -8.33 -20.14 17.16
N THR A 35 -9.31 -20.07 18.03
CA THR A 35 -10.74 -20.06 17.70
C THR A 35 -11.35 -18.65 17.66
N GLY A 36 -10.52 -17.60 17.64
CA GLY A 36 -10.96 -16.21 17.54
C GLY A 36 -11.57 -15.62 18.81
N ARG A 37 -11.49 -16.32 19.95
CA ARG A 37 -12.06 -15.91 21.24
C ARG A 37 -11.03 -15.13 22.06
N ILE A 38 -10.65 -13.97 21.55
CA ILE A 38 -9.50 -13.20 22.06
C ILE A 38 -9.70 -12.77 23.52
N GLU A 39 -10.88 -12.31 23.90
CA GLU A 39 -11.16 -11.89 25.29
C GLU A 39 -11.01 -13.06 26.28
N GLU A 40 -11.47 -14.24 25.90
CA GLU A 40 -11.32 -15.45 26.71
C GLU A 40 -9.85 -15.89 26.79
N SER A 41 -9.11 -15.78 25.68
CA SER A 41 -7.66 -16.01 25.66
C SER A 41 -6.93 -15.11 26.65
N ILE A 42 -7.16 -13.79 26.58
CA ILE A 42 -6.57 -12.82 27.49
C ILE A 42 -6.92 -13.13 28.95
N GLY A 43 -8.21 -13.37 29.25
CA GLY A 43 -8.66 -13.69 30.61
C GLY A 43 -8.03 -14.97 31.17
N ALA A 44 -7.93 -16.01 30.34
CA ALA A 44 -7.28 -17.27 30.74
C ALA A 44 -5.77 -17.12 30.96
N ARG A 45 -5.08 -16.34 30.09
CA ARG A 45 -3.64 -16.02 30.26
C ARG A 45 -3.36 -15.21 31.51
N GLN A 46 -4.23 -14.26 31.87
CA GLN A 46 -4.11 -13.49 33.11
C GLN A 46 -4.23 -14.40 34.34
N LYS A 47 -5.18 -15.35 34.32
CA LYS A 47 -5.32 -16.35 35.38
C LYS A 47 -4.11 -17.29 35.44
N ALA A 48 -3.57 -17.72 34.27
CA ALA A 48 -2.36 -18.54 34.21
C ALA A 48 -1.15 -17.79 34.78
N TYR A 49 -0.98 -16.53 34.39
CA TYR A 49 0.07 -15.65 34.93
C TYR A 49 0.01 -15.55 36.45
N THR A 50 -1.18 -15.31 37.02
CA THR A 50 -1.37 -15.23 38.45
C THR A 50 -0.96 -16.54 39.12
N GLY A 51 -1.44 -17.68 38.63
CA GLY A 51 -1.12 -19.00 39.19
C GLY A 51 0.38 -19.33 39.13
N TYR A 52 1.07 -18.99 38.04
CA TYR A 52 2.52 -19.16 37.93
C TYR A 52 3.29 -18.25 38.89
N THR A 53 2.82 -17.01 39.08
CA THR A 53 3.43 -16.06 40.02
C THR A 53 3.27 -16.54 41.45
N GLU A 54 2.10 -17.01 41.85
CA GLU A 54 1.82 -17.57 43.18
C GLU A 54 2.64 -18.84 43.46
N ALA A 55 2.89 -19.64 42.41
CA ALA A 55 3.75 -20.82 42.49
C ALA A 55 5.26 -20.52 42.46
N GLY A 56 5.69 -19.26 42.35
CA GLY A 56 7.09 -18.86 42.24
C GLY A 56 7.77 -19.31 40.93
N ASN A 57 6.99 -19.58 39.87
CA ASN A 57 7.51 -19.98 38.57
C ASN A 57 7.75 -18.77 37.67
N ASP A 58 8.80 -18.01 37.94
CA ASP A 58 9.12 -16.77 37.24
C ASP A 58 9.33 -16.97 35.73
N ARG A 59 9.86 -18.11 35.28
CA ARG A 59 10.02 -18.42 33.86
C ARG A 59 8.66 -18.41 33.13
N ARG A 60 7.65 -19.16 33.67
CA ARG A 60 6.33 -19.23 33.05
C ARG A 60 5.54 -17.92 33.22
N ALA A 61 5.73 -17.22 34.35
CA ALA A 61 5.15 -15.90 34.57
C ALA A 61 5.66 -14.88 33.56
N ALA A 62 6.99 -14.84 33.29
CA ALA A 62 7.58 -13.99 32.27
C ALA A 62 7.01 -14.29 30.88
N TRP A 63 6.88 -15.58 30.54
CA TRP A 63 6.30 -16.02 29.27
C TRP A 63 4.85 -15.58 29.11
N MET A 64 3.99 -15.79 30.13
CA MET A 64 2.59 -15.37 30.08
C MET A 64 2.46 -13.85 29.95
N ALA A 65 3.25 -13.10 30.71
CA ALA A 65 3.24 -11.63 30.62
C ALA A 65 3.70 -11.15 29.24
N GLY A 66 4.69 -11.78 28.61
CA GLY A 66 5.14 -11.49 27.24
C GLY A 66 4.05 -11.77 26.20
N ARG A 67 3.33 -12.89 26.35
CA ARG A 67 2.20 -13.21 25.47
C ARG A 67 1.06 -12.19 25.61
N LEU A 68 0.70 -11.80 26.83
CA LEU A 68 -0.30 -10.75 27.09
C LEU A 68 0.13 -9.40 26.50
N CYS A 69 1.40 -9.04 26.63
CA CYS A 69 1.94 -7.85 25.98
C CYS A 69 1.69 -7.85 24.48
N MET A 70 2.00 -8.95 23.80
CA MET A 70 1.81 -9.07 22.34
C MET A 70 0.33 -9.02 21.95
N GLU A 71 -0.56 -9.70 22.68
CA GLU A 71 -2.01 -9.71 22.40
C GLU A 71 -2.62 -8.32 22.55
N HIS A 72 -2.23 -7.55 23.58
CA HIS A 72 -2.70 -6.17 23.76
C HIS A 72 -2.13 -5.22 22.69
N PHE A 73 -0.86 -5.39 22.26
CA PHE A 73 -0.32 -4.57 21.16
C PHE A 73 -0.99 -4.88 19.81
N LEU A 74 -1.37 -6.12 19.54
CA LEU A 74 -2.14 -6.46 18.34
C LEU A 74 -3.51 -5.79 18.29
N ARG A 75 -4.04 -5.37 19.45
CA ARG A 75 -5.32 -4.66 19.60
C ARG A 75 -5.17 -3.14 19.74
N ASP A 76 -3.95 -2.62 19.55
CA ASP A 76 -3.59 -1.22 19.78
C ASP A 76 -3.80 -0.71 21.23
N GLU A 77 -3.85 -1.61 22.20
CA GLU A 77 -3.97 -1.28 23.62
C GLU A 77 -2.58 -1.01 24.23
N GLN A 78 -1.91 0.04 23.70
CA GLN A 78 -0.49 0.35 23.93
C GLN A 78 -0.12 0.44 25.42
N ALA A 79 -0.93 1.13 26.24
CA ALA A 79 -0.64 1.32 27.67
C ALA A 79 -0.72 0.00 28.45
N VAL A 80 -1.70 -0.86 28.12
CA VAL A 80 -1.87 -2.16 28.76
C VAL A 80 -0.75 -3.11 28.34
N GLY A 81 -0.42 -3.14 27.05
CA GLY A 81 0.71 -3.90 26.51
C GLY A 81 2.02 -3.53 27.17
N ALA A 82 2.32 -2.23 27.34
CA ALA A 82 3.50 -1.74 28.04
C ALA A 82 3.51 -2.16 29.54
N GLY A 83 2.36 -2.17 30.18
CA GLY A 83 2.24 -2.68 31.56
C GLY A 83 2.58 -4.16 31.67
N TRP A 84 2.13 -4.98 30.73
CA TRP A 84 2.47 -6.41 30.68
C TRP A 84 3.94 -6.64 30.31
N PHE A 85 4.51 -5.82 29.42
CA PHE A 85 5.94 -5.85 29.14
C PHE A 85 6.79 -5.60 30.40
N ALA A 86 6.48 -4.57 31.17
CA ALA A 86 7.17 -4.30 32.43
C ALA A 86 7.06 -5.44 33.43
N ARG A 87 5.97 -6.20 33.45
CA ARG A 87 5.82 -7.42 34.26
C ARG A 87 6.68 -8.56 33.74
N ALA A 88 6.71 -8.75 32.41
CA ALA A 88 7.58 -9.76 31.79
C ALA A 88 9.06 -9.51 32.13
N GLN A 89 9.52 -8.27 32.01
CA GLN A 89 10.89 -7.89 32.37
C GLN A 89 11.21 -8.16 33.86
N ARG A 90 10.31 -7.81 34.79
CA ARG A 90 10.54 -8.06 36.22
C ARG A 90 10.76 -9.53 36.55
N HIS A 91 10.00 -10.43 35.93
CA HIS A 91 10.20 -11.87 36.12
C HIS A 91 11.44 -12.39 35.37
N ALA A 92 11.82 -11.76 34.25
CA ALA A 92 12.94 -12.19 33.44
C ALA A 92 14.31 -11.74 33.98
N ASN A 93 14.38 -10.58 34.67
CA ASN A 93 15.65 -9.94 35.07
C ASN A 93 16.58 -10.82 35.92
N ASP A 94 16.02 -11.64 36.79
CA ASP A 94 16.79 -12.50 37.71
C ASP A 94 16.94 -13.94 37.17
N LEU A 95 16.43 -14.22 35.95
CA LEU A 95 16.55 -15.53 35.36
C LEU A 95 17.97 -15.79 34.81
N PRO A 96 18.50 -17.00 35.00
CA PRO A 96 19.65 -17.44 34.23
C PRO A 96 19.27 -17.55 32.76
N ASP A 97 20.27 -17.63 31.89
CA ASP A 97 20.04 -17.85 30.47
C ASP A 97 19.06 -18.99 30.24
N CYS A 98 17.94 -18.68 29.60
CA CYS A 98 16.89 -19.61 29.22
C CYS A 98 16.08 -19.05 28.06
N VAL A 99 15.23 -19.86 27.48
CA VAL A 99 14.41 -19.50 26.32
C VAL A 99 13.45 -18.34 26.65
N GLU A 100 12.84 -18.36 27.83
CA GLU A 100 11.88 -17.32 28.25
C GLU A 100 12.56 -15.95 28.45
N LEU A 101 13.79 -15.91 28.97
CA LEU A 101 14.61 -14.69 28.99
C LEU A 101 14.90 -14.22 27.56
N GLY A 102 15.24 -15.15 26.65
CA GLY A 102 15.48 -14.83 25.26
C GLY A 102 14.25 -14.18 24.59
N PHE A 103 13.06 -14.67 24.85
CA PHE A 103 11.82 -14.07 24.37
C PHE A 103 11.54 -12.69 25.00
N ALA A 104 11.84 -12.46 26.29
CA ALA A 104 11.70 -11.15 26.92
C ALA A 104 12.64 -10.12 26.28
N VAL A 105 13.91 -10.50 26.01
CA VAL A 105 14.90 -9.67 25.31
C VAL A 105 14.46 -9.41 23.86
N PHE A 106 13.95 -10.41 23.15
CA PHE A 106 13.39 -10.27 21.81
C PHE A 106 12.21 -9.29 21.79
N LEU A 107 11.32 -9.36 22.78
CA LEU A 107 10.16 -8.48 22.89
C LEU A 107 10.60 -7.02 23.10
N GLU A 108 11.62 -6.78 23.96
CA GLU A 108 12.23 -5.45 24.15
C GLU A 108 12.78 -4.89 22.84
N ALA A 109 13.56 -5.69 22.12
CA ALA A 109 14.09 -5.32 20.81
C ALA A 109 12.99 -4.96 19.80
N THR A 110 11.91 -5.72 19.82
CA THR A 110 10.74 -5.50 18.95
C THR A 110 10.07 -4.17 19.28
N ILE A 111 9.86 -3.87 20.56
CA ILE A 111 9.27 -2.60 21.02
C ILE A 111 10.18 -1.43 20.62
N LEU A 112 11.49 -1.50 20.86
CA LEU A 112 12.43 -0.45 20.46
C LEU A 112 12.39 -0.20 18.94
N ARG A 113 12.32 -1.24 18.14
CA ARG A 113 12.15 -1.10 16.68
C ARG A 113 10.88 -0.32 16.31
N TYR A 114 9.75 -0.64 16.94
CA TYR A 114 8.47 0.04 16.67
C TYR A 114 8.42 1.47 17.21
N THR A 115 9.13 1.76 18.31
CA THR A 115 9.21 3.12 18.89
C THR A 115 10.29 4.00 18.24
N GLY A 116 10.95 3.52 17.19
CA GLY A 116 11.89 4.30 16.38
C GLY A 116 13.34 4.30 16.85
N ASP A 117 13.72 3.38 17.74
CA ASP A 117 15.13 3.17 18.15
C ASP A 117 15.70 1.82 17.68
N PRO A 118 15.89 1.64 16.36
CA PRO A 118 16.44 0.41 15.81
C PRO A 118 17.93 0.19 16.18
N VAL A 119 18.65 1.23 16.59
CA VAL A 119 20.06 1.14 16.97
C VAL A 119 20.19 0.41 18.30
N SER A 120 19.40 0.80 19.30
CA SER A 120 19.37 0.13 20.61
C SER A 120 18.77 -1.29 20.54
N ALA A 121 17.95 -1.59 19.54
CA ALA A 121 17.39 -2.92 19.34
C ALA A 121 18.43 -3.97 18.89
N LEU A 122 19.44 -3.61 18.10
CA LEU A 122 20.41 -4.56 17.51
C LEU A 122 21.14 -5.44 18.53
N PRO A 123 21.74 -4.90 19.63
CA PRO A 123 22.41 -5.74 20.61
C PRO A 123 21.47 -6.72 21.32
N LEU A 124 20.21 -6.34 21.52
CA LEU A 124 19.18 -7.21 22.10
C LEU A 124 18.80 -8.33 21.14
N VAL A 125 18.63 -8.03 19.87
CA VAL A 125 18.39 -9.05 18.84
C VAL A 125 19.57 -10.04 18.78
N ALA A 126 20.81 -9.55 18.80
CA ALA A 126 21.98 -10.41 18.81
C ALA A 126 22.00 -11.34 20.05
N ARG A 127 21.58 -10.82 21.22
CA ARG A 127 21.45 -11.61 22.45
C ARG A 127 20.35 -12.67 22.33
N ALA A 128 19.21 -12.33 21.75
CA ALA A 128 18.12 -13.30 21.52
C ALA A 128 18.56 -14.42 20.55
N ILE A 129 19.31 -14.10 19.50
CA ILE A 129 19.92 -15.08 18.57
C ILE A 129 20.87 -16.02 19.31
N GLU A 130 21.74 -15.49 20.16
CA GLU A 130 22.68 -16.29 20.96
C GLU A 130 21.96 -17.28 21.86
N ILE A 131 20.92 -16.80 22.58
CA ILE A 131 20.10 -17.65 23.45
C ILE A 131 19.37 -18.72 22.62
N GLY A 132 18.71 -18.33 21.52
CA GLY A 132 18.01 -19.27 20.62
C GLY A 132 18.93 -20.39 20.12
N ARG A 133 20.15 -20.06 19.69
CA ARG A 133 21.17 -21.03 19.27
C ARG A 133 21.62 -21.93 20.41
N ARG A 134 21.91 -21.34 21.57
CA ARG A 134 22.42 -22.08 22.75
C ARG A 134 21.41 -23.11 23.26
N PHE A 135 20.12 -22.78 23.26
CA PHE A 135 19.08 -23.67 23.76
C PHE A 135 18.37 -24.47 22.65
N GLY A 136 18.74 -24.25 21.39
CA GLY A 136 18.17 -24.95 20.25
C GLY A 136 16.69 -24.59 19.99
N ASP A 137 16.23 -23.42 20.48
CA ASP A 137 14.87 -22.95 20.26
C ASP A 137 14.76 -22.27 18.89
N ARG A 138 14.11 -22.96 17.97
CA ARG A 138 13.98 -22.52 16.57
C ARG A 138 13.04 -21.33 16.41
N ASP A 139 11.99 -21.23 17.22
CA ASP A 139 11.06 -20.09 17.20
C ASP A 139 11.78 -18.80 17.57
N LEU A 140 12.49 -18.77 18.71
CA LEU A 140 13.25 -17.61 19.15
C LEU A 140 14.34 -17.24 18.15
N LEU A 141 15.06 -18.23 17.63
CA LEU A 141 16.14 -18.00 16.66
C LEU A 141 15.60 -17.35 15.38
N SER A 142 14.55 -17.93 14.79
CA SER A 142 13.98 -17.41 13.54
C SER A 142 13.34 -16.04 13.72
N LEU A 143 12.63 -15.81 14.84
CA LEU A 143 12.08 -14.49 15.18
C LEU A 143 13.16 -13.43 15.34
N ALA A 144 14.26 -13.76 16.01
CA ALA A 144 15.35 -12.81 16.21
C ALA A 144 16.11 -12.51 14.90
N ILE A 145 16.39 -13.53 14.07
CA ILE A 145 17.01 -13.35 12.74
C ILE A 145 16.12 -12.47 11.85
N HIS A 146 14.83 -12.78 11.76
CA HIS A 146 13.91 -11.98 10.96
C HIS A 146 13.83 -10.53 11.45
N THR A 147 13.80 -10.30 12.77
CA THR A 147 13.76 -8.94 13.33
C THR A 147 15.06 -8.18 13.05
N GLN A 148 16.22 -8.85 13.08
CA GLN A 148 17.49 -8.27 12.64
C GLN A 148 17.41 -7.82 11.18
N GLY A 149 16.82 -8.65 10.31
CA GLY A 149 16.60 -8.32 8.90
C GLY A 149 15.76 -7.06 8.73
N LEU A 150 14.64 -6.95 9.45
CA LEU A 150 13.78 -5.76 9.42
C LEU A 150 14.49 -4.49 9.90
N ILE A 151 15.32 -4.60 10.95
CA ILE A 151 16.12 -3.47 11.45
C ILE A 151 17.14 -3.02 10.40
N LEU A 152 17.81 -3.94 9.71
CA LEU A 152 18.77 -3.61 8.66
C LEU A 152 18.10 -2.90 7.48
N ILE A 153 16.92 -3.36 7.07
CA ILE A 153 16.12 -2.69 6.03
C ILE A 153 15.78 -1.26 6.46
N ALA A 154 15.31 -1.07 7.69
CA ALA A 154 15.01 0.27 8.22
C ALA A 154 16.25 1.19 8.27
N GLN A 155 17.46 0.63 8.42
CA GLN A 155 18.72 1.35 8.35
C GLN A 155 19.23 1.62 6.92
N GLY A 156 18.51 1.17 5.88
CA GLY A 156 18.89 1.32 4.48
C GLY A 156 19.80 0.20 3.94
N ARG A 157 20.06 -0.85 4.72
CA ARG A 157 20.85 -2.03 4.32
C ARG A 157 19.93 -3.13 3.80
N ALA A 158 19.19 -2.80 2.73
CA ALA A 158 18.09 -3.64 2.25
C ALA A 158 18.56 -5.04 1.82
N ALA A 159 19.67 -5.15 1.07
CA ALA A 159 20.17 -6.44 0.60
C ALA A 159 20.54 -7.39 1.75
N GLU A 160 21.22 -6.89 2.77
CA GLU A 160 21.60 -7.68 3.95
C GLU A 160 20.37 -8.08 4.77
N GLY A 161 19.43 -7.13 4.96
CA GLY A 161 18.21 -7.41 5.71
C GLY A 161 17.35 -8.47 5.03
N VAL A 162 17.18 -8.38 3.71
CA VAL A 162 16.42 -9.35 2.92
C VAL A 162 17.04 -10.75 2.99
N ALA A 163 18.38 -10.87 2.98
CA ALA A 163 19.04 -12.18 3.13
C ALA A 163 18.70 -12.86 4.46
N LEU A 164 18.60 -12.09 5.56
CA LEU A 164 18.18 -12.62 6.86
C LEU A 164 16.68 -12.99 6.88
N LEU A 165 15.83 -12.22 6.18
CA LEU A 165 14.43 -12.57 6.03
C LEU A 165 14.26 -13.89 5.27
N ASP A 166 15.01 -14.09 4.19
CA ASP A 166 15.00 -15.35 3.43
C ASP A 166 15.51 -16.53 4.29
N GLU A 167 16.53 -16.33 5.15
CA GLU A 167 16.99 -17.33 6.12
C GLU A 167 15.88 -17.72 7.10
N ALA A 168 15.21 -16.75 7.71
CA ALA A 168 14.08 -17.02 8.62
C ALA A 168 12.94 -17.77 7.91
N MET A 169 12.65 -17.40 6.66
CA MET A 169 11.60 -18.02 5.87
C MET A 169 11.89 -19.48 5.52
N THR A 170 13.16 -19.91 5.43
CA THR A 170 13.47 -21.33 5.23
C THR A 170 12.98 -22.21 6.38
N SER A 171 13.13 -21.76 7.64
CA SER A 171 12.60 -22.46 8.81
C SER A 171 11.06 -22.48 8.84
N VAL A 172 10.44 -21.39 8.38
CA VAL A 172 8.97 -21.29 8.26
C VAL A 172 8.44 -22.34 7.26
N VAL A 173 8.99 -22.38 6.06
CA VAL A 173 8.54 -23.30 5.00
C VAL A 173 8.87 -24.75 5.32
N ALA A 174 9.96 -25.00 6.06
CA ALA A 174 10.31 -26.34 6.54
C ALA A 174 9.37 -26.84 7.65
N GLY A 175 8.44 -26.01 8.15
CA GLY A 175 7.51 -26.39 9.23
C GLY A 175 8.19 -26.60 10.58
N GLU A 176 9.30 -25.90 10.80
CA GLU A 176 10.12 -26.06 12.01
C GLU A 176 9.60 -25.25 13.20
N LEU A 177 8.68 -24.30 12.95
CA LEU A 177 8.19 -23.33 13.93
C LEU A 177 6.76 -23.64 14.37
N ARG A 178 6.42 -23.17 15.58
CA ARG A 178 5.02 -23.17 16.03
C ARG A 178 4.19 -22.18 15.20
N ASP A 179 2.94 -22.53 14.90
CA ASP A 179 2.04 -21.76 14.01
C ASP A 179 1.94 -20.27 14.39
N TYR A 180 1.92 -19.94 15.68
CA TYR A 180 1.86 -18.56 16.14
C TYR A 180 3.03 -17.71 15.64
N PHE A 181 4.25 -18.24 15.65
CA PHE A 181 5.45 -17.53 15.19
C PHE A 181 5.61 -17.61 13.67
N THR A 182 5.17 -18.72 13.07
CA THR A 182 5.05 -18.87 11.61
C THR A 182 4.25 -17.72 11.01
N GLY A 183 3.05 -17.44 11.54
CA GLY A 183 2.21 -16.35 11.07
C GLY A 183 2.84 -14.97 11.22
N ALA A 184 3.46 -14.71 12.38
CA ALA A 184 4.15 -13.45 12.64
C ALA A 184 5.29 -13.19 11.64
N ILE A 185 6.09 -14.21 11.32
CA ILE A 185 7.20 -14.09 10.36
C ILE A 185 6.65 -13.89 8.95
N TYR A 186 5.63 -14.65 8.51
CA TYR A 186 4.99 -14.45 7.20
C TYR A 186 4.53 -13.00 7.03
N CYS A 187 3.74 -12.46 7.97
CA CYS A 187 3.20 -11.12 7.88
C CYS A 187 4.31 -10.06 7.76
N ASN A 188 5.33 -10.14 8.62
CA ASN A 188 6.40 -9.15 8.62
C ASN A 188 7.31 -9.23 7.39
N VAL A 189 7.64 -10.44 6.92
CA VAL A 189 8.47 -10.63 5.71
C VAL A 189 7.72 -10.15 4.48
N MET A 190 6.42 -10.46 4.38
CA MET A 190 5.58 -9.97 3.30
C MET A 190 5.52 -8.43 3.30
N GLY A 191 5.27 -7.82 4.47
CA GLY A 191 5.27 -6.37 4.62
C GLY A 191 6.60 -5.74 4.17
N ALA A 192 7.74 -6.30 4.58
CA ALA A 192 9.05 -5.80 4.17
C ALA A 192 9.29 -5.92 2.66
N CYS A 193 8.88 -7.03 2.03
CA CYS A 193 8.97 -7.19 0.57
C CYS A 193 8.10 -6.16 -0.16
N LEU A 194 6.89 -5.90 0.34
CA LEU A 194 5.97 -4.92 -0.23
C LEU A 194 6.49 -3.49 -0.08
N GLU A 195 7.05 -3.14 1.08
CA GLU A 195 7.70 -1.85 1.30
C GLU A 195 8.88 -1.63 0.32
N LEU A 196 9.68 -2.66 0.08
CA LEU A 196 10.78 -2.61 -0.89
C LEU A 196 10.32 -2.72 -2.34
N ALA A 197 9.02 -2.90 -2.58
CA ALA A 197 8.44 -3.20 -3.89
C ALA A 197 9.07 -4.42 -4.59
N ASP A 198 9.59 -5.38 -3.82
CA ASP A 198 10.04 -6.68 -4.34
C ASP A 198 8.83 -7.61 -4.55
N VAL A 199 8.06 -7.27 -5.59
CA VAL A 199 6.80 -7.96 -5.94
C VAL A 199 7.04 -9.43 -6.27
N ARG A 200 8.23 -9.79 -6.76
CA ARG A 200 8.58 -11.17 -7.06
C ARG A 200 8.72 -11.98 -5.78
N ARG A 201 9.56 -11.53 -4.84
CA ARG A 201 9.75 -12.21 -3.55
C ARG A 201 8.48 -12.23 -2.73
N ALA A 202 7.74 -11.10 -2.70
CA ALA A 202 6.42 -11.05 -2.07
C ALA A 202 5.46 -12.10 -2.66
N GLY A 203 5.50 -12.35 -3.97
CA GLY A 203 4.70 -13.38 -4.62
C GLY A 203 5.11 -14.80 -4.25
N ASP A 204 6.43 -15.08 -4.24
CA ASP A 204 6.96 -16.40 -3.89
C ASP A 204 6.60 -16.78 -2.44
N TRP A 205 6.82 -15.88 -1.47
CA TRP A 205 6.45 -16.09 -0.07
C TRP A 205 4.95 -16.02 0.17
N GLY A 206 4.22 -15.19 -0.60
CA GLY A 206 2.76 -15.07 -0.50
C GLY A 206 2.02 -16.35 -0.84
N GLU A 207 2.53 -17.15 -1.78
CA GLU A 207 1.94 -18.44 -2.10
C GLU A 207 2.14 -19.45 -0.96
N ALA A 208 3.32 -19.46 -0.34
CA ALA A 208 3.58 -20.28 0.84
C ALA A 208 2.71 -19.84 2.04
N ALA A 209 2.58 -18.53 2.26
CA ALA A 209 1.72 -17.98 3.31
C ALA A 209 0.24 -18.33 3.09
N ARG A 210 -0.24 -18.31 1.84
CA ARG A 210 -1.60 -18.73 1.49
C ARG A 210 -1.85 -20.19 1.85
N ALA A 211 -0.95 -21.09 1.44
CA ALA A 211 -1.08 -22.51 1.72
C ALA A 211 -1.08 -22.80 3.23
N TRP A 212 -0.26 -22.09 4.00
CA TRP A 212 -0.26 -22.18 5.46
C TRP A 212 -1.56 -21.61 6.05
N ALA A 213 -2.03 -20.42 5.62
CA ALA A 213 -3.26 -19.81 6.12
C ALA A 213 -4.51 -20.69 5.88
N GLU A 214 -4.52 -21.50 4.81
CA GLU A 214 -5.57 -22.48 4.55
C GLU A 214 -5.52 -23.70 5.50
N SER A 215 -4.38 -23.93 6.16
CA SER A 215 -4.19 -25.04 7.10
C SER A 215 -4.55 -24.71 8.55
N ILE A 216 -4.69 -23.43 8.91
CA ILE A 216 -5.03 -22.95 10.25
C ILE A 216 -6.52 -22.61 10.38
N PRO A 217 -7.07 -22.46 11.61
CA PRO A 217 -8.45 -22.06 11.82
C PRO A 217 -8.78 -20.72 11.16
N PRO A 218 -9.87 -20.61 10.38
CA PRO A 218 -10.26 -19.38 9.71
C PRO A 218 -10.70 -18.27 10.68
N GLU A 219 -11.05 -18.64 11.90
CA GLU A 219 -11.45 -17.73 12.97
C GLU A 219 -10.26 -17.02 13.62
N SER A 220 -9.02 -17.45 13.36
CA SER A 220 -7.82 -16.76 13.85
C SER A 220 -7.54 -15.49 13.02
N PRO A 221 -6.76 -14.50 13.52
CA PRO A 221 -6.53 -13.25 12.79
C PRO A 221 -5.63 -13.40 11.55
N TYR A 222 -4.84 -14.47 11.46
CA TYR A 222 -3.84 -14.61 10.41
C TYR A 222 -4.42 -14.71 8.98
N PRO A 223 -5.54 -15.41 8.70
CA PRO A 223 -6.12 -15.42 7.37
C PRO A 223 -6.45 -14.01 6.84
N GLY A 224 -7.08 -13.17 7.66
CA GLY A 224 -7.36 -11.78 7.31
C GLY A 224 -6.10 -10.95 7.06
N MET A 225 -5.08 -11.07 7.92
CA MET A 225 -3.78 -10.41 7.73
C MET A 225 -3.07 -10.88 6.45
N CYS A 226 -3.09 -12.17 6.14
CA CYS A 226 -2.55 -12.69 4.89
C CYS A 226 -3.30 -12.15 3.66
N ARG A 227 -4.62 -11.85 3.78
CA ARG A 227 -5.39 -11.23 2.70
C ARG A 227 -4.96 -9.80 2.44
N ILE A 228 -4.63 -9.01 3.46
CA ILE A 228 -4.08 -7.66 3.26
C ILE A 228 -2.83 -7.74 2.38
N ASN A 229 -1.87 -8.60 2.74
CA ASN A 229 -0.66 -8.78 1.93
C ASN A 229 -0.97 -9.19 0.48
N ARG A 230 -1.96 -10.08 0.27
CA ARG A 230 -2.37 -10.47 -1.09
C ARG A 230 -3.02 -9.32 -1.85
N ALA A 231 -3.84 -8.51 -1.19
CA ALA A 231 -4.42 -7.31 -1.78
C ALA A 231 -3.32 -6.34 -2.23
N GLN A 232 -2.32 -6.10 -1.40
CA GLN A 232 -1.18 -5.24 -1.72
C GLN A 232 -0.35 -5.79 -2.88
N ILE A 233 -0.05 -7.10 -2.93
CA ILE A 233 0.64 -7.73 -4.05
C ILE A 233 -0.16 -7.58 -5.35
N ALA A 234 -1.45 -7.87 -5.33
CA ALA A 234 -2.34 -7.74 -6.48
C ALA A 234 -2.41 -6.28 -6.96
N SER A 235 -2.51 -5.32 -6.02
CA SER A 235 -2.49 -3.88 -6.30
C SER A 235 -1.21 -3.45 -7.01
N LEU A 236 -0.04 -3.86 -6.52
CA LEU A 236 1.26 -3.55 -7.14
C LEU A 236 1.41 -4.17 -8.53
N ARG A 237 0.85 -5.37 -8.76
CA ARG A 237 0.84 -6.04 -10.07
C ARG A 237 -0.15 -5.46 -11.05
N GLY A 238 -1.08 -4.62 -10.57
CA GLY A 238 -2.14 -4.02 -11.37
C GLY A 238 -3.39 -4.89 -11.51
N ASP A 239 -3.54 -5.96 -10.72
CA ASP A 239 -4.78 -6.75 -10.63
C ASP A 239 -5.69 -6.15 -9.55
N TRP A 240 -6.23 -4.99 -9.86
CA TRP A 240 -7.03 -4.21 -8.92
C TRP A 240 -8.38 -4.84 -8.55
N PRO A 241 -9.10 -5.54 -9.45
CA PRO A 241 -10.29 -6.28 -9.04
C PRO A 241 -10.01 -7.35 -7.99
N GLN A 242 -8.90 -8.09 -8.12
CA GLN A 242 -8.49 -9.06 -7.12
C GLN A 242 -8.04 -8.36 -5.82
N ALA A 243 -7.30 -7.25 -5.93
CA ALA A 243 -6.86 -6.47 -4.79
C ALA A 243 -8.03 -5.98 -3.94
N GLU A 244 -9.07 -5.40 -4.57
CA GLU A 244 -10.27 -4.94 -3.86
C GLU A 244 -11.01 -6.10 -3.20
N ALA A 245 -11.21 -7.21 -3.91
CA ALA A 245 -11.90 -8.37 -3.36
C ALA A 245 -11.19 -8.95 -2.12
N GLU A 246 -9.86 -9.05 -2.14
CA GLU A 246 -9.07 -9.52 -0.99
C GLU A 246 -9.10 -8.50 0.17
N ALA A 247 -9.00 -7.20 -0.10
CA ALA A 247 -9.04 -6.16 0.93
C ALA A 247 -10.41 -6.08 1.63
N VAL A 248 -11.51 -6.13 0.88
CA VAL A 248 -12.86 -6.15 1.45
C VAL A 248 -13.06 -7.36 2.35
N ARG A 249 -12.67 -8.56 1.90
CA ARG A 249 -12.75 -9.77 2.72
C ARG A 249 -11.85 -9.71 3.95
N ALA A 250 -10.65 -9.13 3.83
CA ALA A 250 -9.78 -8.92 4.98
C ALA A 250 -10.44 -8.03 6.03
N THR A 251 -11.11 -6.96 5.61
CA THR A 251 -11.87 -6.07 6.49
C THR A 251 -12.94 -6.86 7.26
N GLU A 252 -13.77 -7.65 6.56
CA GLU A 252 -14.82 -8.45 7.19
C GLU A 252 -14.28 -9.44 8.23
N GLU A 253 -13.20 -10.15 7.89
CA GLU A 253 -12.55 -11.13 8.76
C GLU A 253 -11.91 -10.48 10.00
N LEU A 254 -11.32 -9.28 9.86
CA LEU A 254 -10.56 -8.61 10.92
C LEU A 254 -11.40 -7.71 11.83
N MET A 255 -12.60 -7.31 11.42
CA MET A 255 -13.49 -6.48 12.24
C MET A 255 -13.82 -7.12 13.59
N SER A 256 -13.90 -8.46 13.66
CA SER A 256 -14.19 -9.20 14.90
C SER A 256 -13.06 -9.14 15.93
N PHE A 257 -11.83 -8.82 15.50
CA PHE A 257 -10.65 -8.76 16.38
C PHE A 257 -10.40 -7.37 16.98
N ASN A 258 -11.24 -6.36 16.63
CA ASN A 258 -11.03 -4.97 17.03
C ASN A 258 -9.57 -4.53 16.80
N SER A 259 -9.04 -4.80 15.60
CA SER A 259 -7.64 -4.66 15.25
C SER A 259 -7.44 -3.50 14.27
N PRO A 260 -6.38 -2.69 14.41
CA PRO A 260 -6.00 -1.69 13.41
C PRO A 260 -5.72 -2.29 12.02
N PHE A 261 -5.52 -3.61 11.92
CA PHE A 261 -5.41 -4.29 10.63
C PHE A 261 -6.70 -4.22 9.78
N ALA A 262 -7.89 -4.13 10.40
CA ALA A 262 -9.13 -3.86 9.66
C ALA A 262 -9.09 -2.47 9.00
N GLY A 263 -8.52 -1.48 9.69
CA GLY A 263 -8.27 -0.15 9.15
C GLY A 263 -7.27 -0.17 7.98
N GLU A 264 -6.21 -0.97 8.07
CA GLU A 264 -5.25 -1.16 6.97
C GLU A 264 -5.94 -1.79 5.74
N ALA A 265 -6.79 -2.80 5.94
CA ALA A 265 -7.56 -3.41 4.85
C ALA A 265 -8.53 -2.42 4.17
N LEU A 266 -9.19 -1.55 4.96
CA LEU A 266 -10.01 -0.46 4.41
C LEU A 266 -9.17 0.56 3.64
N TYR A 267 -7.97 0.89 4.13
CA TYR A 267 -7.04 1.76 3.41
C TYR A 267 -6.69 1.19 2.04
N GLU A 268 -6.36 -0.10 1.95
CA GLU A 268 -6.07 -0.77 0.67
C GLU A 268 -7.28 -0.76 -0.27
N THR A 269 -8.50 -0.96 0.27
CA THR A 269 -9.75 -0.82 -0.50
C THR A 269 -9.87 0.59 -1.07
N GLY A 270 -9.61 1.62 -0.25
CA GLY A 270 -9.64 3.02 -0.66
C GLY A 270 -8.63 3.35 -1.75
N ASP A 271 -7.38 2.85 -1.64
CA ASP A 271 -6.33 3.13 -2.63
C ASP A 271 -6.65 2.47 -3.99
N VAL A 272 -7.17 1.25 -3.98
CA VAL A 272 -7.62 0.58 -5.22
C VAL A 272 -8.78 1.34 -5.88
N ARG A 273 -9.81 1.72 -5.11
CA ARG A 273 -10.96 2.49 -5.64
C ARG A 273 -10.54 3.84 -6.20
N ARG A 274 -9.64 4.54 -5.52
CA ARG A 274 -9.06 5.78 -6.02
C ARG A 274 -8.38 5.60 -7.39
N ARG A 275 -7.57 4.56 -7.55
CA ARG A 275 -6.89 4.23 -8.81
C ARG A 275 -7.89 3.85 -9.92
N LEU A 276 -8.96 3.15 -9.58
CA LEU A 276 -10.06 2.83 -10.50
C LEU A 276 -10.92 4.06 -10.87
N GLY A 277 -10.82 5.17 -10.12
CA GLY A 277 -11.59 6.40 -10.36
C GLY A 277 -12.88 6.50 -9.54
N ASP A 278 -13.18 5.53 -8.68
CA ASP A 278 -14.27 5.62 -7.70
C ASP A 278 -13.83 6.47 -6.49
N LEU A 279 -13.82 7.79 -6.69
CA LEU A 279 -13.36 8.73 -5.66
C LEU A 279 -14.30 8.78 -4.45
N VAL A 280 -15.58 8.53 -4.62
CA VAL A 280 -16.57 8.52 -3.52
C VAL A 280 -16.38 7.29 -2.64
N GLY A 281 -16.30 6.12 -3.25
CA GLY A 281 -16.02 4.88 -2.52
C GLY A 281 -14.64 4.86 -1.87
N ALA A 282 -13.65 5.51 -2.49
CA ALA A 282 -12.31 5.67 -1.91
C ALA A 282 -12.32 6.57 -0.67
N GLU A 283 -12.98 7.74 -0.73
CA GLU A 283 -13.09 8.67 0.40
C GLU A 283 -13.76 7.99 1.60
N ALA A 284 -14.89 7.30 1.39
CA ALA A 284 -15.57 6.55 2.44
C ALA A 284 -14.70 5.44 3.07
N ALA A 285 -13.91 4.72 2.25
CA ALA A 285 -13.01 3.68 2.76
C ALA A 285 -11.86 4.27 3.61
N PHE A 286 -11.27 5.39 3.20
CA PHE A 286 -10.24 6.08 3.98
C PHE A 286 -10.78 6.70 5.29
N GLU A 287 -12.00 7.22 5.28
CA GLU A 287 -12.68 7.70 6.50
C GLU A 287 -12.94 6.53 7.47
N GLY A 288 -13.44 5.39 6.97
CA GLY A 288 -13.60 4.20 7.79
C GLY A 288 -12.27 3.64 8.32
N ALA A 289 -11.19 3.71 7.55
CA ALA A 289 -9.85 3.35 8.03
C ALA A 289 -9.41 4.24 9.20
N HIS A 290 -9.67 5.55 9.10
CA HIS A 290 -9.36 6.52 10.16
C HIS A 290 -10.17 6.26 11.44
N GLU A 291 -11.45 5.94 11.31
CA GLU A 291 -12.31 5.59 12.45
C GLU A 291 -11.81 4.33 13.19
N LEU A 292 -11.14 3.43 12.49
CA LEU A 292 -10.48 2.25 13.06
C LEU A 292 -9.03 2.52 13.54
N GLY A 293 -8.61 3.80 13.60
CA GLY A 293 -7.28 4.19 14.09
C GLY A 293 -6.16 4.07 13.06
N PHE A 294 -6.45 3.77 11.79
CA PHE A 294 -5.42 3.72 10.75
C PHE A 294 -5.25 5.08 10.07
N GLU A 295 -3.99 5.50 9.84
CA GLU A 295 -3.68 6.78 9.18
C GLU A 295 -4.10 6.76 7.70
N PRO A 296 -5.05 7.61 7.26
CA PRO A 296 -5.58 7.57 5.91
C PRO A 296 -4.68 8.25 4.86
N GLN A 297 -3.53 8.84 5.29
CA GLN A 297 -2.61 9.50 4.37
C GLN A 297 -1.55 8.52 3.82
N PRO A 298 -1.12 8.73 2.56
CA PRO A 298 -1.47 9.80 1.62
C PRO A 298 -2.78 9.58 0.83
N GLY A 299 -3.44 8.45 0.99
CA GLY A 299 -4.59 8.05 0.15
C GLY A 299 -5.70 9.09 0.08
N LEU A 300 -6.18 9.56 1.24
CA LEU A 300 -7.24 10.56 1.32
C LEU A 300 -6.84 11.91 0.69
N ALA A 301 -5.59 12.33 0.85
CA ALA A 301 -5.09 13.55 0.21
C ALA A 301 -5.04 13.41 -1.32
N LEU A 302 -4.66 12.24 -1.84
CA LEU A 302 -4.67 11.96 -3.27
C LEU A 302 -6.09 11.94 -3.86
N VAL A 303 -7.10 11.48 -3.09
CA VAL A 303 -8.51 11.62 -3.49
C VAL A 303 -8.89 13.10 -3.59
N ARG A 304 -8.54 13.92 -2.59
CA ARG A 304 -8.80 15.37 -2.61
C ARG A 304 -8.12 16.05 -3.80
N LEU A 305 -6.88 15.65 -4.09
CA LEU A 305 -6.16 16.16 -5.27
C LEU A 305 -6.89 15.82 -6.57
N ALA A 306 -7.34 14.57 -6.73
CA ALA A 306 -8.12 14.13 -7.89
C ALA A 306 -9.49 14.85 -8.00
N GLN A 307 -10.06 15.28 -6.87
CA GLN A 307 -11.28 16.12 -6.82
C GLN A 307 -11.01 17.61 -7.10
N GLY A 308 -9.75 18.02 -7.35
CA GLY A 308 -9.37 19.41 -7.53
C GLY A 308 -9.26 20.24 -6.23
N LYS A 309 -9.34 19.60 -5.06
CA LYS A 309 -9.22 20.23 -3.73
C LYS A 309 -7.74 20.34 -3.32
N VAL A 310 -6.95 21.06 -4.10
CA VAL A 310 -5.47 21.08 -4.02
C VAL A 310 -4.98 21.57 -2.66
N GLU A 311 -5.52 22.69 -2.14
CA GLU A 311 -5.09 23.28 -0.86
C GLU A 311 -5.37 22.34 0.31
N ALA A 312 -6.48 21.61 0.28
CA ALA A 312 -6.83 20.63 1.31
C ALA A 312 -5.87 19.41 1.28
N ALA A 313 -5.46 18.97 0.09
CA ALA A 313 -4.48 17.91 -0.07
C ALA A 313 -3.10 18.32 0.48
N VAL A 314 -2.62 19.52 0.11
CA VAL A 314 -1.34 20.07 0.59
C VAL A 314 -1.34 20.20 2.12
N ALA A 315 -2.42 20.74 2.72
CA ALA A 315 -2.52 20.91 4.17
C ALA A 315 -2.48 19.56 4.92
N ALA A 316 -3.26 18.57 4.46
CA ALA A 316 -3.30 17.24 5.06
C ALA A 316 -1.96 16.52 5.01
N LEU A 317 -1.29 16.55 3.85
CA LEU A 317 0.02 15.92 3.68
C LEU A 317 1.12 16.59 4.50
N ARG A 318 1.09 17.92 4.63
CA ARG A 318 2.03 18.65 5.49
C ARG A 318 1.90 18.23 6.95
N VAL A 319 0.68 18.05 7.44
CA VAL A 319 0.44 17.53 8.80
C VAL A 319 0.95 16.11 8.95
N ALA A 320 0.64 15.23 8.01
CA ALA A 320 1.08 13.83 8.04
C ALA A 320 2.63 13.71 8.02
N ILE A 321 3.32 14.50 7.20
CA ILE A 321 4.79 14.51 7.11
C ILE A 321 5.43 14.98 8.42
N THR A 322 4.85 15.99 9.09
CA THR A 322 5.39 16.52 10.35
C THR A 322 5.09 15.62 11.55
N GLY A 323 3.98 14.89 11.52
CA GLY A 323 3.54 14.00 12.61
C GLY A 323 4.09 12.58 12.50
N THR A 324 4.69 12.19 11.36
CA THR A 324 5.11 10.80 11.16
C THR A 324 6.45 10.50 11.83
N SER A 325 6.45 9.42 12.63
CA SER A 325 7.65 8.70 13.08
C SER A 325 7.95 7.46 12.22
N GLY A 326 7.19 7.26 11.14
CA GLY A 326 7.31 6.12 10.24
C GLY A 326 8.67 6.02 9.56
N GLY A 327 9.05 4.79 9.17
CA GLY A 327 10.30 4.50 8.47
C GLY A 327 10.45 5.26 7.14
N ARG A 328 11.66 5.21 6.55
CA ARG A 328 12.03 5.92 5.31
C ARG A 328 11.08 5.65 4.15
N LEU A 329 10.60 4.43 4.01
CA LEU A 329 9.70 4.02 2.93
C LEU A 329 8.31 4.65 3.07
N HIS A 330 7.74 4.63 4.28
CA HIS A 330 6.47 5.32 4.57
C HIS A 330 6.59 6.81 4.31
N ARG A 331 7.67 7.45 4.80
CA ARG A 331 7.94 8.86 4.56
C ARG A 331 8.06 9.19 3.08
N THR A 332 8.70 8.32 2.28
CA THR A 332 8.81 8.50 0.81
C THR A 332 7.44 8.53 0.13
N ARG A 333 6.49 7.69 0.55
CA ARG A 333 5.12 7.69 0.00
C ARG A 333 4.40 9.02 0.27
N LEU A 334 4.54 9.56 1.48
CA LEU A 334 3.98 10.87 1.85
C LEU A 334 4.63 12.01 1.06
N LEU A 335 5.96 12.00 0.95
CA LEU A 335 6.71 13.02 0.21
C LEU A 335 6.37 13.01 -1.28
N TRP A 336 6.22 11.84 -1.90
CA TRP A 336 5.81 11.78 -3.30
C TRP A 336 4.42 12.39 -3.51
N ALA A 337 3.44 11.98 -2.70
CA ALA A 337 2.10 12.57 -2.78
C ALA A 337 2.11 14.08 -2.52
N PHE A 338 2.95 14.55 -1.60
CA PHE A 338 3.10 15.98 -1.32
C PHE A 338 3.75 16.73 -2.48
N ALA A 339 4.74 16.15 -3.16
CA ALA A 339 5.32 16.74 -4.35
C ALA A 339 4.28 16.87 -5.49
N ASP A 340 3.46 15.84 -5.73
CA ASP A 340 2.36 15.89 -6.69
C ASP A 340 1.37 17.04 -6.35
N ALA A 341 1.00 17.17 -5.07
CA ALA A 341 0.10 18.23 -4.61
C ALA A 341 0.73 19.63 -4.69
N ALA A 342 2.00 19.79 -4.33
CA ALA A 342 2.74 21.05 -4.41
C ALA A 342 2.90 21.50 -5.87
N LEU A 343 3.23 20.59 -6.79
CA LEU A 343 3.30 20.89 -8.23
C LEU A 343 1.93 21.32 -8.77
N ALA A 344 0.84 20.65 -8.35
CA ALA A 344 -0.52 21.03 -8.72
C ALA A 344 -0.93 22.40 -8.17
N ALA A 345 -0.41 22.78 -7.00
CA ALA A 345 -0.59 24.11 -6.41
C ALA A 345 0.31 25.20 -7.04
N GLY A 346 1.27 24.84 -7.87
CA GLY A 346 2.30 25.76 -8.40
C GLY A 346 3.35 26.16 -7.37
N ASP A 347 3.43 25.48 -6.21
CA ASP A 347 4.42 25.74 -5.16
C ASP A 347 5.73 24.98 -5.47
N LEU A 348 6.52 25.55 -6.38
CA LEU A 348 7.79 24.96 -6.82
C LEU A 348 8.83 24.90 -5.71
N ASP A 349 8.80 25.79 -4.73
CA ASP A 349 9.75 25.78 -3.61
C ASP A 349 9.47 24.61 -2.66
N ALA A 350 8.20 24.35 -2.35
CA ALA A 350 7.82 23.15 -1.59
C ALA A 350 8.15 21.86 -2.35
N ALA A 351 7.88 21.83 -3.65
CA ALA A 351 8.21 20.68 -4.50
C ALA A 351 9.72 20.43 -4.55
N ARG A 352 10.54 21.48 -4.63
CA ARG A 352 12.02 21.38 -4.63
C ARG A 352 12.56 20.85 -3.33
N THR A 353 12.11 21.40 -2.20
CA THR A 353 12.49 20.92 -0.86
C THR A 353 12.16 19.43 -0.69
N THR A 354 10.99 19.02 -1.17
CA THR A 354 10.55 17.62 -1.13
C THR A 354 11.39 16.71 -2.02
N ALA A 355 11.72 17.16 -3.24
CA ALA A 355 12.59 16.41 -4.14
C ALA A 355 14.01 16.25 -3.58
N ASP A 356 14.55 17.29 -2.91
CA ASP A 356 15.87 17.23 -2.27
C ASP A 356 15.88 16.22 -1.11
N GLU A 357 14.81 16.15 -0.32
CA GLU A 357 14.66 15.16 0.74
C GLU A 357 14.54 13.74 0.18
N LEU A 358 13.75 13.53 -0.88
CA LEU A 358 13.64 12.23 -1.56
C LEU A 358 14.99 11.77 -2.15
N ASP A 359 15.74 12.68 -2.77
CA ASP A 359 17.07 12.37 -3.29
C ASP A 359 18.06 12.01 -2.16
N ALA A 360 17.95 12.65 -0.99
CA ALA A 360 18.76 12.30 0.19
C ALA A 360 18.41 10.89 0.69
N ILE A 361 17.12 10.58 0.86
CA ILE A 361 16.65 9.26 1.27
C ILE A 361 17.12 8.18 0.28
N ALA A 362 16.98 8.42 -1.03
CA ALA A 362 17.37 7.48 -2.08
C ALA A 362 18.90 7.23 -2.14
N ARG A 363 19.72 8.19 -1.74
CA ARG A 363 21.18 8.02 -1.67
C ARG A 363 21.63 7.23 -0.44
N GLU A 364 20.88 7.31 0.64
CA GLU A 364 21.22 6.66 1.91
C GLU A 364 20.71 5.21 2.00
N ALA A 365 19.80 4.81 1.12
CA ALA A 365 19.18 3.49 1.16
C ALA A 365 19.37 2.73 -0.16
N ASP A 366 19.81 1.47 -0.06
CA ASP A 366 19.95 0.56 -1.20
C ASP A 366 18.57 -0.08 -1.53
N ALA A 367 17.67 0.76 -2.07
CA ALA A 367 16.34 0.32 -2.46
C ALA A 367 15.90 0.99 -3.79
N ALA A 368 15.72 0.18 -4.81
CA ALA A 368 15.37 0.66 -6.16
C ALA A 368 14.07 1.48 -6.20
N VAL A 369 13.09 1.14 -5.35
CA VAL A 369 11.81 1.87 -5.26
C VAL A 369 12.01 3.31 -4.81
N LEU A 370 12.94 3.58 -3.88
CA LEU A 370 13.25 4.92 -3.41
C LEU A 370 13.92 5.75 -4.51
N ALA A 371 14.86 5.13 -5.24
CA ALA A 371 15.53 5.77 -6.38
C ALA A 371 14.54 6.08 -7.52
N ALA A 372 13.59 5.19 -7.79
CA ALA A 372 12.56 5.39 -8.80
C ALA A 372 11.60 6.54 -8.42
N SER A 373 11.16 6.57 -7.16
CA SER A 373 10.30 7.64 -6.63
C SER A 373 10.99 9.00 -6.70
N ALA A 374 12.23 9.09 -6.20
CA ALA A 374 13.02 10.33 -6.24
C ALA A 374 13.25 10.82 -7.69
N ALA A 375 13.59 9.91 -8.60
CA ALA A 375 13.79 10.27 -10.01
C ALA A 375 12.49 10.75 -10.68
N THR A 376 11.33 10.17 -10.32
CA THR A 376 10.03 10.61 -10.85
C THR A 376 9.70 12.02 -10.39
N VAL A 377 9.80 12.28 -9.08
CA VAL A 377 9.51 13.59 -8.50
C VAL A 377 10.49 14.66 -9.01
N ARG A 378 11.79 14.37 -9.01
CA ARG A 378 12.82 15.27 -9.52
C ARG A 378 12.55 15.62 -10.99
N GLY A 379 12.22 14.65 -11.81
CA GLY A 379 11.94 14.88 -13.23
C GLY A 379 10.69 15.72 -13.46
N SER A 380 9.62 15.50 -12.68
CA SER A 380 8.40 16.31 -12.74
C SER A 380 8.64 17.75 -12.29
N LEU A 381 9.44 17.96 -11.24
CA LEU A 381 9.85 19.28 -10.78
C LEU A 381 10.66 20.03 -11.85
N LEU A 382 11.71 19.40 -12.39
CA LEU A 382 12.57 20.02 -13.41
C LEU A 382 11.78 20.40 -14.66
N LEU A 383 10.79 19.59 -15.03
CA LEU A 383 9.87 19.93 -16.12
C LEU A 383 9.05 21.19 -15.81
N ALA A 384 8.53 21.30 -14.59
CA ALA A 384 7.78 22.47 -14.14
C ALA A 384 8.66 23.75 -14.04
N GLU A 385 9.95 23.59 -13.73
CA GLU A 385 10.95 24.67 -13.71
C GLU A 385 11.44 25.04 -15.11
N GLY A 386 11.13 24.25 -16.15
CA GLY A 386 11.54 24.48 -17.54
C GLY A 386 12.92 23.91 -17.90
N ASP A 387 13.60 23.18 -17.01
CA ASP A 387 14.84 22.45 -17.33
C ASP A 387 14.50 21.11 -18.01
N VAL A 388 14.08 21.21 -19.27
CA VAL A 388 13.62 20.07 -20.07
C VAL A 388 14.70 18.99 -20.25
N PRO A 389 15.99 19.30 -20.54
CA PRO A 389 17.02 18.26 -20.70
C PRO A 389 17.25 17.45 -19.41
N ALA A 390 17.32 18.11 -18.25
CA ALA A 390 17.48 17.43 -16.97
C ALA A 390 16.23 16.62 -16.59
N ALA A 391 15.03 17.16 -16.85
CA ALA A 391 13.76 16.46 -16.67
C ALA A 391 13.71 15.15 -17.48
N MET A 392 14.05 15.19 -18.77
CA MET A 392 14.10 14.03 -19.65
C MET A 392 15.07 12.95 -19.12
N THR A 393 16.24 13.36 -18.63
CA THR A 393 17.23 12.44 -18.06
C THR A 393 16.68 11.74 -16.83
N SER A 394 16.07 12.48 -15.90
CA SER A 394 15.52 11.96 -14.66
C SER A 394 14.32 11.04 -14.90
N LEU A 395 13.38 11.45 -15.76
CA LEU A 395 12.18 10.67 -16.07
C LEU A 395 12.49 9.38 -16.85
N ARG A 396 13.50 9.39 -17.73
CA ARG A 396 13.98 8.17 -18.40
C ARG A 396 14.55 7.17 -17.39
N ARG A 397 15.35 7.66 -16.43
CA ARG A 397 15.86 6.84 -15.33
C ARG A 397 14.71 6.27 -14.49
N ALA A 398 13.72 7.09 -14.13
CA ALA A 398 12.54 6.65 -13.41
C ALA A 398 11.81 5.52 -14.16
N GLY A 399 11.55 5.70 -15.44
CA GLY A 399 10.89 4.70 -16.27
C GLY A 399 11.63 3.35 -16.33
N ALA A 400 12.98 3.38 -16.42
CA ALA A 400 13.79 2.17 -16.40
C ALA A 400 13.69 1.43 -15.04
N LEU A 401 13.77 2.17 -13.93
CA LEU A 401 13.66 1.61 -12.57
C LEU A 401 12.26 1.01 -12.32
N TRP A 402 11.19 1.69 -12.70
CA TRP A 402 9.83 1.16 -12.55
C TRP A 402 9.58 -0.09 -13.41
N GLN A 403 10.20 -0.15 -14.58
CA GLN A 403 10.14 -1.35 -15.43
C GLN A 403 10.89 -2.53 -14.80
N GLU A 404 12.07 -2.29 -14.21
CA GLU A 404 12.83 -3.31 -13.48
C GLU A 404 12.04 -3.84 -12.27
N LEU A 405 11.41 -2.95 -11.52
CA LEU A 405 10.54 -3.27 -10.38
C LEU A 405 9.23 -3.95 -10.80
N ARG A 406 8.88 -3.93 -12.09
CA ARG A 406 7.63 -4.47 -12.63
C ARG A 406 6.37 -3.84 -12.02
N LEU A 407 6.43 -2.53 -11.78
CA LEU A 407 5.31 -1.75 -11.28
C LEU A 407 4.64 -0.99 -12.45
N PRO A 408 3.57 -1.58 -13.04
CA PRO A 408 3.02 -1.07 -14.31
C PRO A 408 2.34 0.29 -14.17
N TYR A 409 1.73 0.59 -13.03
CA TYR A 409 1.04 1.86 -12.80
C TYR A 409 2.02 3.01 -12.66
N GLU A 410 3.02 2.88 -11.79
CA GLU A 410 4.06 3.87 -11.57
C GLU A 410 4.89 4.08 -12.85
N GLY A 411 5.16 3.01 -13.58
CA GLY A 411 5.82 3.05 -14.88
C GLY A 411 5.01 3.84 -15.92
N ALA A 412 3.69 3.68 -15.95
CA ALA A 412 2.82 4.44 -16.86
C ALA A 412 2.78 5.93 -16.49
N ARG A 413 2.74 6.27 -15.20
CA ARG A 413 2.83 7.66 -14.72
C ARG A 413 4.16 8.31 -15.12
N ALA A 414 5.29 7.63 -14.93
CA ALA A 414 6.60 8.12 -15.33
C ALA A 414 6.70 8.33 -16.86
N ARG A 415 6.13 7.42 -17.66
CA ARG A 415 6.03 7.58 -19.12
C ARG A 415 5.18 8.77 -19.53
N MET A 416 4.06 9.00 -18.88
CA MET A 416 3.21 10.16 -19.14
C MET A 416 3.99 11.46 -18.89
N ALA A 417 4.69 11.56 -17.77
CA ALA A 417 5.54 12.71 -17.46
C ALA A 417 6.70 12.87 -18.49
N TYR A 418 7.31 11.76 -18.90
CA TYR A 418 8.36 11.78 -19.92
C TYR A 418 7.82 12.23 -21.30
N GLY A 419 6.61 11.82 -21.66
CA GLY A 419 5.93 12.31 -22.87
C GLY A 419 5.71 13.83 -22.84
N LEU A 420 5.36 14.40 -21.69
CA LEU A 420 5.25 15.84 -21.50
C LEU A 420 6.61 16.54 -21.64
N ALA A 421 7.69 15.95 -21.14
CA ALA A 421 9.04 16.49 -21.29
C ALA A 421 9.52 16.46 -22.76
N LEU A 422 9.22 15.38 -23.51
CA LEU A 422 9.49 15.30 -24.94
C LEU A 422 8.74 16.39 -25.72
N ARG A 423 7.46 16.63 -25.38
CA ARG A 423 6.67 17.70 -25.98
C ARG A 423 7.29 19.08 -25.71
N ALA A 424 7.72 19.33 -24.50
CA ALA A 424 8.40 20.57 -24.13
C ALA A 424 9.75 20.73 -24.86
N ALA A 425 10.41 19.63 -25.24
CA ALA A 425 11.62 19.63 -26.07
C ALA A 425 11.34 19.81 -27.56
N GLY A 426 10.07 19.83 -28.00
CA GLY A 426 9.67 19.92 -29.41
C GLY A 426 9.59 18.57 -30.13
N ASP A 427 9.81 17.44 -29.45
CA ASP A 427 9.65 16.10 -30.02
C ASP A 427 8.19 15.61 -29.83
N GLU A 428 7.32 16.09 -30.71
CA GLU A 428 5.89 15.76 -30.64
C GLU A 428 5.60 14.31 -31.02
N ASP A 429 6.39 13.69 -31.88
CA ASP A 429 6.20 12.29 -32.27
C ASP A 429 6.60 11.35 -31.12
N GLY A 430 7.74 11.60 -30.48
CA GLY A 430 8.15 10.92 -29.26
C GLY A 430 7.14 11.11 -28.11
N ALA A 431 6.65 12.33 -27.93
CA ALA A 431 5.64 12.63 -26.93
C ALA A 431 4.36 11.81 -27.14
N ARG A 432 3.84 11.79 -28.37
CA ARG A 432 2.65 10.99 -28.71
C ARG A 432 2.86 9.50 -28.51
N PHE A 433 4.04 8.99 -28.83
CA PHE A 433 4.37 7.58 -28.61
C PHE A 433 4.31 7.22 -27.13
N GLU A 434 4.97 7.99 -26.26
CA GLU A 434 5.00 7.74 -24.82
C GLU A 434 3.61 7.93 -24.17
N LEU A 435 2.87 8.97 -24.55
CA LEU A 435 1.51 9.20 -24.05
C LEU A 435 0.53 8.10 -24.46
N ARG A 436 0.60 7.58 -25.70
CA ARG A 436 -0.22 6.43 -26.13
C ARG A 436 0.14 5.17 -25.37
N THR A 437 1.44 4.96 -25.12
CA THR A 437 1.90 3.80 -24.36
C THR A 437 1.41 3.86 -22.90
N ALA A 438 1.44 5.06 -22.29
CA ALA A 438 0.89 5.30 -20.96
C ALA A 438 -0.63 5.09 -20.93
N LEU A 439 -1.37 5.65 -21.89
CA LEU A 439 -2.82 5.46 -22.02
C LEU A 439 -3.18 3.98 -22.09
N ALA A 440 -2.55 3.22 -22.99
CA ALA A 440 -2.81 1.79 -23.11
C ALA A 440 -2.49 0.99 -21.83
N ALA A 441 -1.52 1.45 -21.03
CA ALA A 441 -1.23 0.86 -19.74
C ALA A 441 -2.32 1.19 -18.71
N PHE A 442 -2.77 2.44 -18.62
CA PHE A 442 -3.85 2.86 -17.73
C PHE A 442 -5.18 2.17 -18.07
N GLU A 443 -5.51 2.06 -19.36
CA GLU A 443 -6.71 1.32 -19.80
C GLU A 443 -6.68 -0.15 -19.38
N ARG A 444 -5.54 -0.83 -19.55
CA ARG A 444 -5.39 -2.24 -19.10
C ARG A 444 -5.52 -2.40 -17.59
N LEU A 445 -5.07 -1.41 -16.82
CA LEU A 445 -5.15 -1.39 -15.37
C LEU A 445 -6.54 -0.99 -14.86
N GLY A 446 -7.37 -0.37 -15.70
CA GLY A 446 -8.64 0.21 -15.30
C GLY A 446 -8.48 1.58 -14.61
N ALA A 447 -7.33 2.26 -14.76
CA ALA A 447 -7.04 3.58 -14.18
C ALA A 447 -7.81 4.68 -14.92
N ALA A 448 -9.12 4.77 -14.71
CA ALA A 448 -10.00 5.61 -15.51
C ALA A 448 -9.61 7.09 -15.50
N GLY A 449 -9.24 7.64 -14.34
CA GLY A 449 -8.81 9.05 -14.21
C GLY A 449 -7.52 9.35 -14.98
N ASP A 450 -6.49 8.49 -14.81
CA ASP A 450 -5.21 8.67 -15.51
C ASP A 450 -5.33 8.40 -17.02
N ALA A 451 -6.19 7.45 -17.42
CA ALA A 451 -6.48 7.19 -18.83
C ALA A 451 -7.15 8.40 -19.48
N ALA A 452 -8.11 9.04 -18.82
CA ALA A 452 -8.74 10.27 -19.29
C ALA A 452 -7.72 11.39 -19.42
N ALA A 453 -6.87 11.61 -18.42
CA ALA A 453 -5.81 12.62 -18.46
C ALA A 453 -4.81 12.38 -19.62
N ALA A 454 -4.37 11.15 -19.83
CA ALA A 454 -3.48 10.79 -20.94
C ALA A 454 -4.16 11.00 -22.31
N SER A 455 -5.45 10.67 -22.42
CA SER A 455 -6.25 10.91 -23.62
C SER A 455 -6.40 12.39 -23.94
N ASP A 456 -6.65 13.23 -22.94
CA ASP A 456 -6.74 14.69 -23.09
C ASP A 456 -5.40 15.27 -23.58
N LEU A 457 -4.29 14.80 -23.05
CA LEU A 457 -2.95 15.19 -23.49
C LEU A 457 -2.67 14.78 -24.94
N LEU A 458 -3.26 13.72 -25.44
CA LEU A 458 -3.16 13.29 -26.85
C LEU A 458 -4.08 14.09 -27.79
N GLY A 459 -4.87 15.02 -27.26
CA GLY A 459 -5.90 15.68 -28.00
C GLY A 459 -7.10 14.76 -28.22
N GLY A 460 -7.43 13.98 -27.20
CA GLY A 460 -8.59 13.08 -27.15
C GLY A 460 -9.87 13.77 -27.60
N PRO A 461 -10.90 13.03 -27.97
CA PRO A 461 -12.13 13.63 -28.42
C PRO A 461 -12.64 14.54 -27.30
N LYS A 462 -12.44 15.88 -27.43
CA LYS A 462 -13.28 16.81 -26.69
C LYS A 462 -14.70 16.32 -26.93
N GLU A 463 -15.46 16.03 -25.88
CA GLU A 463 -16.89 15.80 -26.05
C GLU A 463 -17.42 16.96 -26.87
N LEU A 464 -17.68 16.65 -28.15
CA LEU A 464 -18.11 17.68 -29.07
C LEU A 464 -19.52 18.11 -28.62
N PRO A 465 -19.79 19.43 -28.54
CA PRO A 465 -21.03 19.93 -28.02
C PRO A 465 -22.24 19.21 -28.65
N ARG A 466 -23.22 18.87 -27.81
CA ARG A 466 -24.48 18.21 -28.23
C ARG A 466 -24.31 16.87 -28.94
N GLY A 467 -23.24 16.09 -28.63
CA GLY A 467 -23.04 14.76 -29.18
C GLY A 467 -22.70 14.74 -30.68
N LEU A 468 -22.06 15.79 -31.17
CA LEU A 468 -21.47 15.79 -32.51
C LEU A 468 -20.41 14.71 -32.63
N THR A 469 -20.38 14.01 -33.75
CA THR A 469 -19.25 13.12 -34.10
C THR A 469 -18.07 13.97 -34.61
N ALA A 470 -16.83 13.42 -34.54
CA ALA A 470 -15.63 14.08 -35.09
C ALA A 470 -15.84 14.54 -36.54
N ARG A 471 -16.51 13.70 -37.35
CA ARG A 471 -16.81 14.02 -38.76
C ARG A 471 -17.82 15.15 -38.90
N GLU A 472 -18.85 15.20 -38.06
CA GLU A 472 -19.82 16.31 -38.06
C GLU A 472 -19.17 17.63 -37.60
N ALA A 473 -18.25 17.58 -36.62
CA ALA A 473 -17.50 18.75 -36.20
C ALA A 473 -16.54 19.26 -37.30
N GLU A 474 -15.93 18.38 -38.06
CA GLU A 474 -15.10 18.71 -39.21
C GLU A 474 -15.92 19.40 -40.31
N VAL A 475 -17.10 18.85 -40.64
CA VAL A 475 -18.04 19.47 -41.55
C VAL A 475 -18.50 20.84 -41.02
N LEU A 476 -18.76 20.96 -39.71
CA LEU A 476 -19.19 22.22 -39.08
C LEU A 476 -18.10 23.30 -39.18
N ARG A 477 -16.82 22.99 -39.00
CA ARG A 477 -15.72 23.93 -39.20
C ARG A 477 -15.64 24.46 -40.62
N LEU A 478 -15.81 23.57 -41.61
CA LEU A 478 -15.79 23.94 -42.99
C LEU A 478 -17.03 24.79 -43.40
N VAL A 479 -18.19 24.51 -42.75
CA VAL A 479 -19.37 25.35 -42.86
C VAL A 479 -19.13 26.75 -42.29
N ALA A 480 -18.52 26.83 -41.13
CA ALA A 480 -18.20 28.08 -40.45
C ALA A 480 -17.18 28.92 -41.23
N SER A 481 -16.26 28.28 -41.97
CA SER A 481 -15.33 28.95 -42.89
C SER A 481 -15.97 29.38 -44.21
N GLY A 482 -17.27 29.19 -44.37
CA GLY A 482 -18.01 29.69 -45.54
C GLY A 482 -17.97 28.80 -46.78
N LYS A 483 -17.45 27.57 -46.70
CA LYS A 483 -17.32 26.63 -47.84
C LYS A 483 -18.67 26.08 -48.26
N THR A 484 -18.90 25.88 -49.56
CA THR A 484 -20.10 25.24 -50.11
C THR A 484 -20.06 23.73 -49.87
N ASN A 485 -21.21 23.03 -50.03
CA ASN A 485 -21.24 21.58 -49.92
C ASN A 485 -20.30 20.89 -50.94
N ARG A 486 -20.16 21.49 -52.11
CA ARG A 486 -19.24 20.99 -53.12
C ARG A 486 -17.78 21.13 -52.70
N ASP A 487 -17.40 22.27 -52.11
CA ASP A 487 -16.03 22.48 -51.61
C ASP A 487 -15.72 21.56 -50.47
N ILE A 488 -16.65 21.36 -49.54
CA ILE A 488 -16.52 20.42 -48.41
C ILE A 488 -16.41 18.98 -48.95
N ALA A 489 -17.17 18.61 -49.96
CA ALA A 489 -17.12 17.28 -50.55
C ALA A 489 -15.74 16.98 -51.17
N VAL A 490 -15.19 17.96 -51.87
CA VAL A 490 -13.84 17.86 -52.45
C VAL A 490 -12.77 17.76 -51.36
N GLU A 491 -12.83 18.61 -50.33
CA GLU A 491 -11.82 18.66 -49.26
C GLU A 491 -11.83 17.41 -48.39
N LEU A 492 -13.01 16.89 -48.11
CA LEU A 492 -13.19 15.70 -47.27
C LEU A 492 -13.17 14.38 -48.05
N VAL A 493 -13.02 14.46 -49.40
CA VAL A 493 -13.00 13.29 -50.30
C VAL A 493 -14.26 12.43 -50.15
N ILE A 494 -15.45 13.07 -50.13
CA ILE A 494 -16.77 12.42 -50.01
C ILE A 494 -17.75 13.00 -51.06
N SER A 495 -18.91 12.41 -51.21
CA SER A 495 -19.92 12.96 -52.11
C SER A 495 -20.67 14.16 -51.51
N GLU A 496 -21.17 15.09 -52.34
CA GLU A 496 -22.00 16.20 -51.88
C GLU A 496 -23.28 15.71 -51.14
N HIS A 497 -23.78 14.55 -51.52
CA HIS A 497 -24.91 13.89 -50.84
C HIS A 497 -24.55 13.49 -49.41
N THR A 498 -23.31 12.98 -49.21
CA THR A 498 -22.79 12.63 -47.89
C THR A 498 -22.61 13.89 -47.03
N VAL A 499 -22.14 15.00 -47.58
CA VAL A 499 -22.07 16.29 -46.88
C VAL A 499 -23.46 16.77 -46.46
N ALA A 500 -24.45 16.70 -47.35
CA ALA A 500 -25.84 17.09 -47.05
C ALA A 500 -26.41 16.24 -45.88
N ARG A 501 -26.12 14.94 -45.86
CA ARG A 501 -26.56 14.05 -44.79
C ARG A 501 -25.87 14.39 -43.44
N HIS A 502 -24.60 14.70 -43.43
CA HIS A 502 -23.91 15.16 -42.23
C HIS A 502 -24.47 16.48 -41.71
N LEU A 503 -24.79 17.43 -42.59
CA LEU A 503 -25.42 18.70 -42.23
C LEU A 503 -26.81 18.48 -41.62
N GLN A 504 -27.61 17.61 -42.19
CA GLN A 504 -28.96 17.31 -41.67
C GLN A 504 -28.87 16.69 -40.26
N ASN A 505 -28.01 15.70 -40.05
CA ASN A 505 -27.81 15.06 -38.74
C ASN A 505 -27.28 16.07 -37.71
N MET A 506 -26.32 16.90 -38.10
CA MET A 506 -25.74 17.93 -37.28
C MET A 506 -26.77 18.99 -36.88
N PHE A 507 -27.62 19.47 -37.81
CA PHE A 507 -28.66 20.45 -37.50
C PHE A 507 -29.65 19.92 -36.48
N VAL A 508 -30.02 18.64 -36.55
CA VAL A 508 -30.87 17.98 -35.55
C VAL A 508 -30.21 17.92 -34.19
N LYS A 509 -28.95 17.52 -34.13
CA LYS A 509 -28.18 17.42 -32.87
C LYS A 509 -27.95 18.80 -32.21
N LEU A 510 -27.66 19.81 -33.01
CA LEU A 510 -27.42 21.18 -32.54
C LEU A 510 -28.73 21.91 -32.17
N GLY A 511 -29.86 21.44 -32.65
CA GLY A 511 -31.15 22.12 -32.51
C GLY A 511 -31.24 23.41 -33.34
N VAL A 512 -30.56 23.45 -34.49
CA VAL A 512 -30.51 24.62 -35.39
C VAL A 512 -31.25 24.35 -36.71
N ALA A 513 -31.87 25.38 -37.25
CA ALA A 513 -32.70 25.25 -38.47
C ALA A 513 -32.01 25.80 -39.74
N SER A 514 -30.80 26.37 -39.62
CA SER A 514 -30.13 26.99 -40.75
C SER A 514 -28.61 26.87 -40.69
N ARG A 515 -27.98 26.98 -41.86
CA ARG A 515 -26.51 27.01 -41.99
C ARG A 515 -25.89 28.19 -41.23
N ALA A 516 -26.55 29.36 -41.26
CA ALA A 516 -26.05 30.54 -40.52
C ALA A 516 -26.12 30.31 -39.00
N ALA A 517 -27.18 29.64 -38.49
CA ALA A 517 -27.27 29.29 -37.08
C ALA A 517 -26.22 28.26 -36.67
N ALA A 518 -25.91 27.29 -37.52
CA ALA A 518 -24.82 26.34 -37.29
C ALA A 518 -23.43 27.03 -37.28
N THR A 519 -23.24 28.02 -38.16
CA THR A 519 -22.00 28.86 -38.15
C THR A 519 -21.87 29.65 -36.84
N ALA A 520 -22.96 30.29 -36.38
CA ALA A 520 -22.96 31.03 -35.11
C ALA A 520 -22.62 30.08 -33.93
N PHE A 521 -23.26 28.89 -33.88
CA PHE A 521 -22.95 27.87 -32.89
C PHE A 521 -21.50 27.46 -32.89
N ALA A 522 -20.86 27.30 -34.05
CA ALA A 522 -19.46 26.93 -34.17
C ALA A 522 -18.53 27.99 -33.54
N TYR A 523 -18.80 29.27 -33.75
CA TYR A 523 -18.05 30.37 -33.15
C TYR A 523 -18.30 30.47 -31.62
N GLU A 524 -19.54 30.36 -31.17
CA GLU A 524 -19.88 30.41 -29.74
C GLU A 524 -19.22 29.30 -28.93
N HIS A 525 -18.98 28.13 -29.53
CA HIS A 525 -18.43 26.97 -28.87
C HIS A 525 -16.95 26.69 -29.23
N GLY A 526 -16.28 27.62 -29.90
CA GLY A 526 -14.86 27.48 -30.23
C GLY A 526 -14.54 26.35 -31.21
N LEU A 527 -15.49 26.00 -32.09
CA LEU A 527 -15.34 24.95 -33.11
C LEU A 527 -14.94 25.51 -34.49
N ALA A 528 -14.90 26.83 -34.64
CA ALA A 528 -14.53 27.53 -35.89
C ALA A 528 -13.16 28.15 -35.82
#